data_45efc179652135c5ed217e243027d0f0
#
_entry.id   45efc179652135c5ed217e243027d0f0
#
_cell.length_a   1.000
_cell.length_b   1.000
_cell.length_c   1.000
_cell.angle_alpha   90.00
_cell.angle_beta   90.00
_cell.angle_gamma   90.00
#
_symmetry.space_group_name_H-M   'P 1'
#
loop_
_entity.id
_entity.type
_entity.pdbx_description
1 polymer ?
#
loop_
_entity_poly.entity_id
_entity_poly.type
_entity_poly.pdbx_seq_one_letter_code
_entity_poly.pdbx_strand_id
1 'polypeptide(L)'
;STEVKFDANIWAKWAEKSNIDSRCINFLLMNPELVSQRINPRMITTFFNSISSIQDFAKNLPIIQMIGEGSVGNDFASMFTMFINNKLDKIIGPKDIFEKDEQYVLNTLKAAVGDGEDFRADLSSVVATRVVNYGLTFAEKNTITQPMIQRIIKLTTECDSFTDDLRYYVIKELINGNKVKFASLMMNADVVKMSVK
;
A
#
# COMPACT_ATOMS: atom_id res chain seq x y z
N SER A 1 1.22 -8.07 -32.18
CA SER A 1 0.39 -7.40 -31.19
C SER A 1 1.23 -7.07 -29.96
N THR A 2 1.30 -5.81 -29.63
CA THR A 2 1.92 -5.36 -28.39
C THR A 2 1.04 -5.79 -27.22
N GLU A 3 1.51 -6.78 -26.45
CA GLU A 3 0.87 -7.11 -25.17
C GLU A 3 0.98 -5.92 -24.23
N VAL A 4 -0.18 -5.43 -23.76
CA VAL A 4 -0.19 -4.43 -22.68
C VAL A 4 0.22 -5.15 -21.38
N LYS A 5 1.43 -4.86 -20.92
CA LYS A 5 1.93 -5.42 -19.68
C LYS A 5 1.15 -4.84 -18.50
N PHE A 6 0.69 -5.70 -17.58
CA PHE A 6 0.01 -5.28 -16.36
C PHE A 6 0.93 -4.40 -15.51
N ASP A 7 0.40 -3.25 -15.10
CA ASP A 7 1.08 -2.33 -14.18
C ASP A 7 0.36 -2.33 -12.82
N ALA A 8 1.00 -2.93 -11.83
CA ALA A 8 0.45 -3.05 -10.49
C ALA A 8 0.24 -1.68 -9.81
N ASN A 9 1.07 -0.71 -10.12
CA ASN A 9 0.94 0.63 -9.53
C ASN A 9 -0.29 1.37 -10.07
N ILE A 10 -0.58 1.23 -11.35
CA ILE A 10 -1.80 1.78 -11.95
C ILE A 10 -3.03 1.10 -11.37
N TRP A 11 -3.00 -0.23 -11.27
CA TRP A 11 -4.09 -0.98 -10.65
C TRP A 11 -4.32 -0.57 -9.19
N ALA A 12 -3.25 -0.40 -8.43
CA ALA A 12 -3.34 -0.03 -7.02
C ALA A 12 -3.98 1.35 -6.81
N LYS A 13 -3.73 2.32 -7.69
CA LYS A 13 -4.40 3.62 -7.68
C LYS A 13 -5.91 3.47 -7.87
N TRP A 14 -6.29 2.67 -8.86
CA TRP A 14 -7.70 2.36 -9.09
C TRP A 14 -8.33 1.64 -7.90
N ALA A 15 -7.64 0.65 -7.35
CA ALA A 15 -8.11 -0.15 -6.23
C ALA A 15 -8.36 0.70 -4.97
N GLU A 16 -7.48 1.68 -4.71
CA GLU A 16 -7.65 2.61 -3.60
C GLU A 16 -8.95 3.43 -3.75
N LYS A 17 -9.22 3.93 -4.96
CA LYS A 17 -10.45 4.68 -5.26
C LYS A 17 -11.71 3.82 -5.22
N SER A 18 -11.57 2.55 -5.53
CA SER A 18 -12.67 1.59 -5.62
C SER A 18 -12.94 0.86 -4.31
N ASN A 19 -12.28 1.24 -3.22
CA ASN A 19 -12.40 0.62 -1.90
C ASN A 19 -12.16 -0.89 -1.89
N ILE A 20 -11.21 -1.36 -2.70
CA ILE A 20 -10.75 -2.73 -2.61
C ILE A 20 -10.11 -2.96 -1.24
N ASP A 21 -10.32 -4.12 -0.67
CA ASP A 21 -9.79 -4.48 0.65
C ASP A 21 -8.29 -4.21 0.74
N SER A 22 -7.88 -3.46 1.78
CA SER A 22 -6.49 -3.03 1.99
C SER A 22 -5.51 -4.20 2.02
N ARG A 23 -5.89 -5.32 2.63
CA ARG A 23 -5.07 -6.54 2.71
C ARG A 23 -4.81 -7.12 1.33
N CYS A 24 -5.82 -7.07 0.47
CA CYS A 24 -5.77 -7.58 -0.90
C CYS A 24 -4.93 -6.69 -1.81
N ILE A 25 -5.00 -5.37 -1.65
CA ILE A 25 -4.14 -4.44 -2.39
C ILE A 25 -2.67 -4.73 -2.08
N ASN A 26 -2.33 -4.90 -0.80
CA ASN A 26 -0.97 -5.24 -0.38
C ASN A 26 -0.48 -6.54 -1.03
N PHE A 27 -1.33 -7.57 -1.04
CA PHE A 27 -1.00 -8.84 -1.66
C PHE A 27 -0.63 -8.68 -3.14
N LEU A 28 -1.45 -7.98 -3.91
CA LEU A 28 -1.20 -7.86 -5.35
C LEU A 28 -0.01 -6.96 -5.66
N LEU A 29 0.22 -5.92 -4.87
CA LEU A 29 1.44 -5.09 -5.00
C LEU A 29 2.72 -5.89 -4.74
N MET A 30 2.66 -6.88 -3.84
CA MET A 30 3.79 -7.76 -3.54
C MET A 30 3.98 -8.87 -4.57
N ASN A 31 2.93 -9.24 -5.30
CA ASN A 31 2.92 -10.38 -6.21
C ASN A 31 2.33 -10.02 -7.59
N PRO A 32 2.84 -8.97 -8.25
CA PRO A 32 2.27 -8.51 -9.52
C PRO A 32 2.40 -9.54 -10.65
N GLU A 33 3.36 -10.44 -10.55
CA GLU A 33 3.61 -11.50 -11.51
C GLU A 33 2.48 -12.54 -11.59
N LEU A 34 1.59 -12.57 -10.61
CA LEU A 34 0.44 -13.48 -10.61
C LEU A 34 -0.63 -13.08 -11.64
N VAL A 35 -0.61 -11.82 -12.08
CA VAL A 35 -1.52 -11.36 -13.13
C VAL A 35 -1.04 -11.85 -14.48
N SER A 36 -1.95 -12.48 -15.23
CA SER A 36 -1.68 -13.08 -16.54
C SER A 36 -2.91 -12.99 -17.43
N GLN A 37 -2.80 -13.51 -18.65
CA GLN A 37 -3.97 -13.65 -19.53
C GLN A 37 -5.04 -14.59 -18.94
N ARG A 38 -4.61 -15.61 -18.20
CA ARG A 38 -5.51 -16.57 -17.54
C ARG A 38 -6.12 -16.01 -16.27
N ILE A 39 -5.35 -15.21 -15.51
CA ILE A 39 -5.77 -14.63 -14.23
C ILE A 39 -5.70 -13.12 -14.39
N ASN A 40 -6.79 -12.55 -14.90
CA ASN A 40 -6.87 -11.12 -15.22
C ASN A 40 -7.31 -10.30 -14.00
N PRO A 41 -7.12 -8.97 -14.01
CA PRO A 41 -7.50 -8.12 -12.89
C PRO A 41 -8.96 -8.21 -12.48
N ARG A 42 -9.86 -8.47 -13.41
CA ARG A 42 -11.30 -8.61 -13.12
C ARG A 42 -11.59 -9.84 -12.26
N MET A 43 -10.99 -10.97 -12.60
CA MET A 43 -11.11 -12.20 -11.80
C MET A 43 -10.54 -12.00 -10.41
N ILE A 44 -9.39 -11.36 -10.31
CA ILE A 44 -8.72 -11.06 -9.04
C ILE A 44 -9.59 -10.16 -8.17
N THR A 45 -10.14 -9.11 -8.74
CA THR A 45 -11.04 -8.18 -8.02
C THR A 45 -12.30 -8.90 -7.53
N THR A 46 -12.87 -9.78 -8.33
CA THR A 46 -14.02 -10.59 -7.93
C THR A 46 -13.67 -11.48 -6.74
N PHE A 47 -12.52 -12.13 -6.76
CA PHE A 47 -12.03 -12.91 -5.63
C PHE A 47 -11.86 -12.04 -4.38
N PHE A 48 -11.19 -10.92 -4.47
CA PHE A 48 -10.96 -10.01 -3.34
C PHE A 48 -12.28 -9.53 -2.73
N ASN A 49 -13.24 -9.15 -3.56
CA ASN A 49 -14.56 -8.73 -3.09
C ASN A 49 -15.32 -9.86 -2.39
N SER A 50 -15.14 -11.09 -2.85
CA SER A 50 -15.79 -12.27 -2.25
C SER A 50 -15.32 -12.55 -0.82
N ILE A 51 -14.12 -12.17 -0.46
CA ILE A 51 -13.53 -12.42 0.87
C ILE A 51 -13.45 -11.17 1.75
N SER A 52 -13.79 -10.00 1.22
CA SER A 52 -13.61 -8.72 1.91
C SER A 52 -14.39 -8.59 3.24
N SER A 53 -15.51 -9.30 3.37
CA SER A 53 -16.30 -9.33 4.60
C SER A 53 -15.70 -10.19 5.72
N ILE A 54 -14.73 -11.02 5.41
CA ILE A 54 -14.05 -11.86 6.40
C ILE A 54 -13.08 -10.96 7.20
N GLN A 55 -13.34 -10.80 8.50
CA GLN A 55 -12.51 -9.95 9.34
C GLN A 55 -11.14 -10.55 9.63
N ASP A 56 -11.10 -11.82 10.00
CA ASP A 56 -9.87 -12.53 10.32
C ASP A 56 -9.59 -13.60 9.27
N PHE A 57 -8.69 -13.30 8.33
CA PHE A 57 -8.31 -14.23 7.29
C PHE A 57 -7.64 -15.49 7.85
N ALA A 58 -6.79 -15.33 8.86
CA ALA A 58 -6.03 -16.45 9.43
C ALA A 58 -6.93 -17.53 10.04
N LYS A 59 -8.10 -17.13 10.55
CA LYS A 59 -9.10 -18.06 11.11
C LYS A 59 -10.00 -18.71 10.06
N ASN A 60 -9.89 -18.29 8.80
CA ASN A 60 -10.80 -18.71 7.73
C ASN A 60 -10.06 -19.21 6.49
N LEU A 61 -8.83 -19.70 6.65
CA LEU A 61 -7.98 -20.14 5.54
C LEU A 61 -8.63 -21.19 4.63
N PRO A 62 -9.30 -22.23 5.15
CA PRO A 62 -9.92 -23.23 4.27
C PRO A 62 -10.98 -22.65 3.34
N ILE A 63 -11.82 -21.74 3.84
CA ILE A 63 -12.83 -21.07 3.03
C ILE A 63 -12.20 -20.16 1.99
N ILE A 64 -11.18 -19.39 2.38
CA ILE A 64 -10.46 -18.49 1.47
C ILE A 64 -9.79 -19.29 0.36
N GLN A 65 -9.12 -20.39 0.70
CA GLN A 65 -8.51 -21.28 -0.28
C GLN A 65 -9.54 -21.82 -1.28
N MET A 66 -10.67 -22.30 -0.79
CA MET A 66 -11.73 -22.85 -1.63
C MET A 66 -12.31 -21.80 -2.59
N ILE A 67 -12.61 -20.60 -2.09
CA ILE A 67 -13.13 -19.51 -2.92
C ILE A 67 -12.09 -19.11 -3.95
N GLY A 68 -10.82 -19.01 -3.55
CA GLY A 68 -9.71 -18.66 -4.44
C GLY A 68 -9.51 -19.68 -5.56
N GLU A 69 -9.52 -20.98 -5.23
CA GLU A 69 -9.40 -22.04 -6.23
C GLU A 69 -10.47 -21.95 -7.31
N GLY A 70 -11.71 -21.66 -6.89
CA GLY A 70 -12.83 -21.50 -7.83
C GLY A 70 -12.81 -20.21 -8.64
N SER A 71 -12.13 -19.17 -8.17
CA SER A 71 -12.14 -17.84 -8.77
C SER A 71 -10.89 -17.53 -9.60
N VAL A 72 -9.71 -17.86 -9.06
CA VAL A 72 -8.40 -17.43 -9.60
C VAL A 72 -7.42 -18.61 -9.76
N GLY A 73 -7.83 -19.80 -9.39
CA GLY A 73 -7.02 -21.01 -9.51
C GLY A 73 -6.17 -21.30 -8.27
N ASN A 74 -5.65 -22.53 -8.24
CA ASN A 74 -4.97 -23.07 -7.06
C ASN A 74 -3.68 -22.32 -6.73
N ASP A 75 -2.88 -21.95 -7.72
CA ASP A 75 -1.59 -21.31 -7.48
C ASP A 75 -1.76 -19.92 -6.85
N PHE A 76 -2.67 -19.12 -7.37
CA PHE A 76 -2.99 -17.81 -6.81
C PHE A 76 -3.55 -17.94 -5.38
N ALA A 77 -4.50 -18.86 -5.19
CA ALA A 77 -5.10 -19.10 -3.88
C ALA A 77 -4.06 -19.55 -2.85
N SER A 78 -3.14 -20.43 -3.23
CA SER A 78 -2.07 -20.89 -2.35
C SER A 78 -1.07 -19.81 -1.99
N MET A 79 -0.74 -18.93 -2.93
CA MET A 79 0.12 -17.76 -2.66
C MET A 79 -0.57 -16.81 -1.70
N PHE A 80 -1.88 -16.60 -1.85
CA PHE A 80 -2.64 -15.75 -0.96
C PHE A 80 -2.71 -16.32 0.46
N THR A 81 -2.95 -17.60 0.62
CA THR A 81 -2.94 -18.25 1.95
C THR A 81 -1.56 -18.25 2.59
N MET A 82 -0.49 -18.37 1.80
CA MET A 82 0.89 -18.19 2.30
C MET A 82 1.13 -16.76 2.80
N PHE A 83 0.65 -15.75 2.09
CA PHE A 83 0.70 -14.36 2.49
C PHE A 83 0.02 -14.17 3.86
N ILE A 84 -1.14 -14.77 4.08
CA ILE A 84 -1.85 -14.72 5.36
C ILE A 84 -1.07 -15.45 6.46
N ASN A 85 -0.53 -16.61 6.17
CA ASN A 85 0.27 -17.40 7.13
C ASN A 85 1.53 -16.63 7.57
N ASN A 86 2.09 -15.82 6.70
CA ASN A 86 3.22 -14.94 7.01
C ASN A 86 2.80 -13.62 7.68
N LYS A 87 1.53 -13.48 8.02
CA LYS A 87 0.96 -12.29 8.69
C LYS A 87 1.07 -10.99 7.90
N LEU A 88 1.26 -11.07 6.58
CA LEU A 88 1.40 -9.90 5.71
C LEU A 88 0.07 -9.19 5.47
N ASP A 89 -1.05 -9.87 5.70
CA ASP A 89 -2.40 -9.30 5.72
C ASP A 89 -2.60 -8.30 6.89
N LYS A 90 -1.74 -8.36 7.91
CA LYS A 90 -1.80 -7.51 9.11
C LYS A 90 -0.91 -6.26 9.02
N ILE A 91 -0.26 -6.02 7.89
CA ILE A 91 0.49 -4.78 7.68
C ILE A 91 -0.46 -3.59 7.82
N ILE A 92 -0.02 -2.57 8.57
CA ILE A 92 -0.82 -1.37 8.80
C ILE A 92 -1.25 -0.73 7.48
N GLY A 93 -2.56 -0.48 7.35
CA GLY A 93 -3.11 0.17 6.16
C GLY A 93 -2.87 1.67 6.16
N PRO A 94 -2.98 2.33 5.01
CA PRO A 94 -2.66 3.75 4.90
C PRO A 94 -3.58 4.65 5.71
N LYS A 95 -4.86 4.32 5.85
CA LYS A 95 -5.78 5.06 6.71
C LYS A 95 -5.27 5.12 8.15
N ASP A 96 -4.87 3.99 8.71
CA ASP A 96 -4.34 3.92 10.06
C ASP A 96 -2.99 4.63 10.19
N ILE A 97 -2.16 4.59 9.15
CA ILE A 97 -0.91 5.35 9.12
C ILE A 97 -1.17 6.85 9.29
N PHE A 98 -2.24 7.39 8.72
CA PHE A 98 -2.59 8.80 8.86
C PHE A 98 -3.35 9.13 10.15
N GLU A 99 -4.17 8.21 10.67
CA GLU A 99 -5.12 8.51 11.75
C GLU A 99 -4.69 8.02 13.15
N LYS A 100 -3.91 6.95 13.24
CA LYS A 100 -3.46 6.39 14.51
C LYS A 100 -2.37 7.25 15.16
N ASP A 101 -2.16 7.02 16.46
CA ASP A 101 -1.08 7.67 17.20
C ASP A 101 0.26 7.54 16.48
N GLU A 102 1.03 8.62 16.45
CA GLU A 102 2.29 8.68 15.70
C GLU A 102 3.29 7.60 16.16
N GLN A 103 3.48 7.47 17.46
CA GLN A 103 4.43 6.49 17.99
C GLN A 103 4.00 5.05 17.71
N TYR A 104 2.70 4.80 17.79
CA TYR A 104 2.13 3.50 17.41
C TYR A 104 2.41 3.20 15.94
N VAL A 105 2.21 4.17 15.05
CA VAL A 105 2.44 4.00 13.60
C VAL A 105 3.92 3.72 13.33
N LEU A 106 4.82 4.50 13.90
CA LEU A 106 6.27 4.32 13.69
C LEU A 106 6.75 2.96 14.21
N ASN A 107 6.29 2.55 15.38
CA ASN A 107 6.65 1.25 15.96
C ASN A 107 6.08 0.08 15.14
N THR A 108 4.85 0.21 14.67
CA THR A 108 4.19 -0.83 13.86
C THR A 108 4.88 -0.98 12.50
N LEU A 109 5.25 0.13 11.86
CA LEU A 109 6.02 0.10 10.61
C LEU A 109 7.39 -0.54 10.81
N LYS A 110 8.10 -0.16 11.86
CA LYS A 110 9.42 -0.71 12.16
C LYS A 110 9.35 -2.22 12.42
N ALA A 111 8.34 -2.67 13.15
CA ALA A 111 8.13 -4.10 13.41
C ALA A 111 7.85 -4.89 12.11
N ALA A 112 7.10 -4.32 11.17
CA ALA A 112 6.76 -4.98 9.91
C ALA A 112 7.92 -4.96 8.91
N VAL A 113 8.58 -3.82 8.74
CA VAL A 113 9.62 -3.60 7.74
C VAL A 113 10.99 -4.08 8.22
N GLY A 114 11.23 -4.04 9.53
CA GLY A 114 12.52 -4.42 10.11
C GLY A 114 13.59 -3.35 9.93
N ASP A 115 14.81 -3.70 10.31
CA ASP A 115 15.98 -2.84 10.17
C ASP A 115 17.23 -3.66 9.85
N GLY A 116 18.33 -2.99 9.49
CA GLY A 116 19.61 -3.64 9.22
C GLY A 116 19.49 -4.74 8.15
N GLU A 117 20.00 -5.92 8.48
CA GLU A 117 19.97 -7.08 7.57
C GLU A 117 18.57 -7.65 7.38
N ASP A 118 17.65 -7.41 8.31
CA ASP A 118 16.27 -7.87 8.27
C ASP A 118 15.33 -6.87 7.59
N PHE A 119 15.87 -5.78 7.03
CA PHE A 119 15.05 -4.76 6.39
C PHE A 119 14.35 -5.29 5.14
N ARG A 120 13.03 -5.19 5.12
CA ARG A 120 12.14 -5.64 4.04
C ARG A 120 11.87 -4.48 3.08
N ALA A 121 12.75 -4.29 2.10
CA ALA A 121 12.61 -3.24 1.09
C ALA A 121 11.33 -3.38 0.27
N ASP A 122 10.89 -4.61 0.03
CA ASP A 122 9.63 -4.90 -0.67
C ASP A 122 8.41 -4.36 0.10
N LEU A 123 8.34 -4.59 1.41
CA LEU A 123 7.26 -4.09 2.26
C LEU A 123 7.31 -2.56 2.40
N SER A 124 8.49 -2.00 2.57
CA SER A 124 8.69 -0.55 2.62
C SER A 124 8.14 0.13 1.37
N SER A 125 8.44 -0.42 0.20
CA SER A 125 7.96 0.07 -1.09
C SER A 125 6.42 -0.01 -1.20
N VAL A 126 5.82 -1.12 -0.78
CA VAL A 126 4.37 -1.28 -0.77
C VAL A 126 3.71 -0.22 0.12
N VAL A 127 4.22 -0.04 1.33
CA VAL A 127 3.68 0.96 2.27
C VAL A 127 3.78 2.37 1.69
N ALA A 128 4.93 2.74 1.13
CA ALA A 128 5.13 4.05 0.50
C ALA A 128 4.12 4.29 -0.64
N THR A 129 3.94 3.31 -1.52
CA THR A 129 2.95 3.36 -2.61
C THR A 129 1.54 3.55 -2.06
N ARG A 130 1.18 2.82 -1.00
CA ARG A 130 -0.14 2.92 -0.39
C ARG A 130 -0.38 4.28 0.26
N VAL A 131 0.61 4.85 0.93
CA VAL A 131 0.54 6.20 1.52
C VAL A 131 0.26 7.24 0.45
N VAL A 132 0.99 7.20 -0.66
CA VAL A 132 0.78 8.11 -1.79
C VAL A 132 -0.63 7.98 -2.35
N ASN A 133 -1.05 6.76 -2.68
CA ASN A 133 -2.34 6.52 -3.32
C ASN A 133 -3.50 6.91 -2.41
N TYR A 134 -3.40 6.61 -1.13
CA TYR A 134 -4.41 7.02 -0.14
C TYR A 134 -4.46 8.55 -0.01
N GLY A 135 -3.32 9.21 0.11
CA GLY A 135 -3.25 10.67 0.22
C GLY A 135 -3.88 11.37 -0.98
N LEU A 136 -3.56 10.93 -2.19
CA LEU A 136 -4.12 11.49 -3.43
C LEU A 136 -5.62 11.23 -3.56
N THR A 137 -6.07 10.03 -3.23
CA THR A 137 -7.49 9.67 -3.26
C THR A 137 -8.29 10.48 -2.25
N PHE A 138 -7.78 10.63 -1.03
CA PHE A 138 -8.39 11.45 0.02
C PHE A 138 -8.48 12.92 -0.39
N ALA A 139 -7.42 13.44 -1.02
CA ALA A 139 -7.35 14.83 -1.46
C ALA A 139 -8.37 15.19 -2.55
N GLU A 140 -8.85 14.22 -3.32
CA GLU A 140 -9.85 14.47 -4.37
C GLU A 140 -11.17 15.02 -3.80
N LYS A 141 -11.55 14.57 -2.60
CA LYS A 141 -12.86 14.88 -2.02
C LYS A 141 -12.80 15.57 -0.65
N ASN A 142 -11.62 15.70 -0.07
CA ASN A 142 -11.46 16.18 1.30
C ASN A 142 -10.37 17.24 1.38
N THR A 143 -10.47 18.08 2.40
CA THR A 143 -9.40 19.01 2.78
C THR A 143 -8.26 18.21 3.42
N ILE A 144 -7.01 18.53 3.04
CA ILE A 144 -5.83 17.99 3.71
C ILE A 144 -5.56 18.83 4.94
N THR A 145 -5.70 18.21 6.11
CA THR A 145 -5.54 18.88 7.40
C THR A 145 -4.06 19.03 7.78
N GLN A 146 -3.77 19.97 8.69
CA GLN A 146 -2.41 20.10 9.22
C GLN A 146 -1.89 18.84 9.89
N PRO A 147 -2.65 18.09 10.68
CA PRO A 147 -2.19 16.79 11.20
C PRO A 147 -1.76 15.81 10.11
N MET A 148 -2.46 15.75 8.98
CA MET A 148 -2.08 14.89 7.86
C MET A 148 -0.75 15.36 7.23
N ILE A 149 -0.58 16.65 7.03
CA ILE A 149 0.68 17.23 6.51
C ILE A 149 1.83 16.91 7.46
N GLN A 150 1.65 17.08 8.76
CA GLN A 150 2.67 16.78 9.76
C GLN A 150 3.01 15.29 9.78
N ARG A 151 2.02 14.41 9.60
CA ARG A 151 2.28 12.97 9.51
C ARG A 151 3.12 12.63 8.28
N ILE A 152 2.82 13.23 7.13
CA ILE A 152 3.60 13.04 5.90
C ILE A 152 5.04 13.51 6.10
N ILE A 153 5.24 14.67 6.72
CA ILE A 153 6.56 15.20 7.03
C ILE A 153 7.33 14.24 7.93
N LYS A 154 6.69 13.74 8.99
CA LYS A 154 7.32 12.79 9.92
C LYS A 154 7.75 11.50 9.22
N LEU A 155 6.88 10.93 8.40
CA LEU A 155 7.17 9.71 7.63
C LEU A 155 8.33 9.90 6.66
N THR A 156 8.44 11.08 6.06
CA THR A 156 9.42 11.35 5.00
C THR A 156 10.72 11.96 5.49
N THR A 157 10.80 12.41 6.73
CA THR A 157 12.03 13.03 7.30
C THR A 157 12.63 12.23 8.44
N GLU A 158 11.84 11.50 9.23
CA GLU A 158 12.30 10.87 10.47
C GLU A 158 12.03 9.36 10.55
N CYS A 159 11.16 8.81 9.71
CA CYS A 159 10.80 7.39 9.78
C CYS A 159 11.85 6.51 9.08
N ASP A 160 12.51 5.65 9.83
CA ASP A 160 13.56 4.76 9.31
C ASP A 160 13.01 3.59 8.49
N SER A 161 11.69 3.39 8.49
CA SER A 161 11.03 2.38 7.65
C SER A 161 11.01 2.74 6.17
N PHE A 162 11.36 3.96 5.81
CA PHE A 162 11.51 4.41 4.43
C PHE A 162 12.95 4.79 4.13
N THR A 163 13.47 4.28 3.02
CA THR A 163 14.75 4.73 2.47
C THR A 163 14.65 6.16 1.96
N ASP A 164 15.77 6.82 1.74
CA ASP A 164 15.79 8.18 1.19
C ASP A 164 15.09 8.26 -0.17
N ASP A 165 15.26 7.26 -1.03
CA ASP A 165 14.58 7.19 -2.32
C ASP A 165 13.07 7.11 -2.18
N LEU A 166 12.57 6.32 -1.22
CA LEU A 166 11.13 6.21 -0.96
C LEU A 166 10.56 7.47 -0.31
N ARG A 167 11.30 8.11 0.58
CA ARG A 167 10.92 9.41 1.15
C ARG A 167 10.74 10.46 0.06
N TYR A 168 11.70 10.56 -0.84
CA TYR A 168 11.63 11.46 -1.99
C TYR A 168 10.46 11.10 -2.92
N TYR A 169 10.27 9.81 -3.20
CA TYR A 169 9.15 9.31 -3.99
C TYR A 169 7.79 9.77 -3.42
N VAL A 170 7.57 9.60 -2.11
CA VAL A 170 6.31 9.99 -1.47
C VAL A 170 6.04 11.48 -1.65
N ILE A 171 7.02 12.33 -1.35
CA ILE A 171 6.88 13.80 -1.48
C ILE A 171 6.61 14.19 -2.93
N LYS A 172 7.40 13.68 -3.87
CA LYS A 172 7.28 13.99 -5.29
C LYS A 172 5.91 13.59 -5.85
N GLU A 173 5.48 12.37 -5.54
CA GLU A 173 4.21 11.86 -6.08
C GLU A 173 2.99 12.59 -5.49
N LEU A 174 3.01 12.94 -4.21
CA LEU A 174 1.94 13.72 -3.60
C LEU A 174 1.84 15.12 -4.21
N ILE A 175 2.96 15.82 -4.33
CA ILE A 175 2.99 17.18 -4.90
C ILE A 175 2.59 17.14 -6.38
N ASN A 176 3.15 16.24 -7.16
CA ASN A 176 2.82 16.13 -8.59
C ASN A 176 1.36 15.70 -8.82
N GLY A 177 0.84 14.86 -7.96
CA GLY A 177 -0.54 14.38 -8.06
C GLY A 177 -1.59 15.42 -7.66
N ASN A 178 -1.26 16.32 -6.72
CA ASN A 178 -2.16 17.42 -6.31
C ASN A 178 -1.35 18.57 -5.71
N LYS A 179 -0.85 19.44 -6.58
CA LYS A 179 0.01 20.57 -6.18
C LYS A 179 -0.66 21.52 -5.20
N VAL A 180 -1.95 21.79 -5.37
CA VAL A 180 -2.67 22.76 -4.54
C VAL A 180 -2.76 22.24 -3.10
N LYS A 181 -3.18 21.00 -2.92
CA LYS A 181 -3.44 20.46 -1.57
C LYS A 181 -2.18 20.04 -0.83
N PHE A 182 -1.10 19.72 -1.54
CA PHE A 182 0.18 19.29 -0.94
C PHE A 182 1.29 20.35 -1.05
N ALA A 183 0.98 21.57 -1.50
CA ALA A 183 1.96 22.66 -1.64
C ALA A 183 2.69 22.97 -0.33
N SER A 184 2.01 22.85 0.81
CA SER A 184 2.59 23.15 2.12
C SER A 184 3.76 22.23 2.50
N LEU A 185 3.88 21.06 1.89
CA LEU A 185 5.04 20.18 2.08
C LEU A 185 6.34 20.87 1.69
N MET A 186 6.32 21.71 0.66
CA MET A 186 7.50 22.46 0.18
C MET A 186 7.91 23.61 1.11
N MET A 187 7.11 23.91 2.12
CA MET A 187 7.42 24.94 3.12
C MET A 187 8.25 24.38 4.29
N ASN A 188 8.38 23.07 4.38
CA ASN A 188 9.19 22.44 5.43
C ASN A 188 10.65 22.36 4.99
N ALA A 189 11.56 22.87 5.83
CA ALA A 189 12.99 22.95 5.52
C ALA A 189 13.63 21.57 5.27
N ASP A 190 13.21 20.55 6.02
CA ASP A 190 13.78 19.20 5.87
C ASP A 190 13.32 18.54 4.58
N VAL A 191 12.06 18.76 4.19
CA VAL A 191 11.51 18.32 2.91
C VAL A 191 12.25 19.00 1.75
N VAL A 192 12.48 20.31 1.83
CA VAL A 192 13.24 21.06 0.80
C VAL A 192 14.66 20.53 0.66
N LYS A 193 15.35 20.27 1.76
CA LYS A 193 16.70 19.69 1.73
C LYS A 193 16.76 18.35 1.02
N MET A 194 15.75 17.51 1.24
CA MET A 194 15.65 16.21 0.59
C MET A 194 15.45 16.35 -0.92
N SER A 195 14.70 17.36 -1.37
CA SER A 195 14.38 17.61 -2.78
C SER A 195 15.56 18.17 -3.59
N VAL A 196 16.60 18.70 -2.94
CA VAL A 196 17.76 19.33 -3.59
C VAL A 196 18.93 18.36 -3.76
N LYS A 197 18.90 17.21 -3.12
CA LYS A 197 19.87 16.14 -3.33
C LYS A 197 19.53 15.35 -4.58
#